data_3584b24ae1aca300273bbff0b9d2c9b2
#
_entry.id   3584b24ae1aca300273bbff0b9d2c9b2
#
_cell.length_a   1.000
_cell.length_b   1.000
_cell.length_c   1.000
_cell.angle_alpha   90.00
_cell.angle_beta   90.00
_cell.angle_gamma   90.00
#
_symmetry.space_group_name_H-M   'P 1'
#
loop_
_entity.id
_entity.type
_entity.pdbx_description
1 polymer ?
#
loop_
_entity_poly.entity_id
_entity_poly.type
_entity_poly.pdbx_seq_one_letter_code
_entity_poly.pdbx_strand_id
1 'polypeptide(L)'
;MDSIIIVGMKHSGKSSLGKGLASYFSLEFFDTDKIIEEQTNMTVRSLFVEKGEQAFKDAEVESCKFLLEKVKTSNPLIIATGGGICDNPEAVKILKSIGKFVLLNVPEKTCLERIMHNSKRSGSLPGYISRENPKSQEDIERIFHNFYERRMNAYSEIQDFEFFPNPQALKLENTNNFVKFINDIYQ
;
A
#
# COMPACT_ATOMS: atom_id res chain seq x y z
N MET A 1 0.86 -15.75 15.40
CA MET A 1 1.12 -14.47 14.71
C MET A 1 -0.13 -14.12 13.92
N ASP A 2 -0.60 -12.88 13.99
CA ASP A 2 -1.69 -12.40 13.13
C ASP A 2 -1.19 -12.19 11.70
N SER A 3 -2.09 -12.01 10.73
CA SER A 3 -1.69 -11.55 9.40
C SER A 3 -1.05 -10.16 9.47
N ILE A 4 -0.11 -9.88 8.59
CA ILE A 4 0.57 -8.57 8.51
C ILE A 4 0.02 -7.81 7.31
N ILE A 5 -0.62 -6.67 7.59
CA ILE A 5 -1.18 -5.78 6.58
C ILE A 5 -0.25 -4.59 6.41
N ILE A 6 0.42 -4.50 5.26
CA ILE A 6 1.40 -3.46 4.97
C ILE A 6 0.70 -2.32 4.25
N VAL A 7 0.67 -1.14 4.89
CA VAL A 7 0.09 0.09 4.36
C VAL A 7 1.16 1.15 4.11
N GLY A 8 0.83 2.19 3.39
CA GLY A 8 1.73 3.32 3.12
C GLY A 8 1.60 3.86 1.69
N MET A 9 2.32 4.91 1.41
CA MET A 9 2.28 5.64 0.15
C MET A 9 2.55 4.74 -1.07
N LYS A 10 2.04 5.15 -2.23
CA LYS A 10 2.40 4.50 -3.50
C LYS A 10 3.91 4.55 -3.70
N HIS A 11 4.49 3.46 -4.19
CA HIS A 11 5.95 3.27 -4.35
C HIS A 11 6.78 3.28 -3.05
N SER A 12 6.16 3.15 -1.87
CA SER A 12 6.89 3.00 -0.60
C SER A 12 7.64 1.66 -0.46
N GLY A 13 7.32 0.66 -1.28
CA GLY A 13 7.99 -0.65 -1.25
C GLY A 13 7.17 -1.78 -0.62
N LYS A 14 5.88 -1.59 -0.34
CA LYS A 14 4.99 -2.57 0.30
C LYS A 14 5.08 -3.95 -0.31
N SER A 15 4.82 -4.06 -1.62
CA SER A 15 4.84 -5.36 -2.31
C SER A 15 6.22 -6.01 -2.31
N SER A 16 7.29 -5.21 -2.34
CA SER A 16 8.67 -5.71 -2.30
C SER A 16 9.02 -6.29 -0.94
N LEU A 17 8.78 -5.52 0.13
CA LEU A 17 9.06 -5.96 1.51
C LEU A 17 8.11 -7.09 1.92
N GLY A 18 6.83 -7.01 1.53
CA GLY A 18 5.84 -8.06 1.79
C GLY A 18 6.22 -9.41 1.19
N LYS A 19 6.69 -9.44 -0.06
CA LYS A 19 7.19 -10.68 -0.69
C LYS A 19 8.42 -11.24 0.05
N GLY A 20 9.35 -10.38 0.46
CA GLY A 20 10.52 -10.80 1.23
C GLY A 20 10.12 -11.37 2.60
N LEU A 21 9.19 -10.71 3.29
CA LEU A 21 8.67 -11.16 4.57
C LEU A 21 7.94 -12.51 4.45
N ALA A 22 7.08 -12.64 3.44
CA ALA A 22 6.34 -13.88 3.16
C ALA A 22 7.29 -15.06 2.87
N SER A 23 8.34 -14.82 2.08
CA SER A 23 9.37 -15.80 1.80
C SER A 23 10.10 -16.26 3.08
N TYR A 24 10.43 -15.32 3.97
CA TYR A 24 11.13 -15.64 5.22
C TYR A 24 10.27 -16.50 6.17
N PHE A 25 8.99 -16.16 6.33
CA PHE A 25 8.07 -16.89 7.21
C PHE A 25 7.39 -18.10 6.55
N SER A 26 7.66 -18.36 5.28
CA SER A 26 6.95 -19.38 4.48
C SER A 26 5.44 -19.20 4.49
N LEU A 27 4.98 -17.93 4.38
CA LEU A 27 3.58 -17.53 4.35
C LEU A 27 3.16 -17.09 2.93
N GLU A 28 1.85 -17.11 2.65
CA GLU A 28 1.32 -16.59 1.41
C GLU A 28 1.38 -15.05 1.39
N PHE A 29 1.70 -14.50 0.22
CA PHE A 29 1.70 -13.06 -0.04
C PHE A 29 0.55 -12.68 -0.98
N PHE A 30 -0.19 -11.65 -0.59
CA PHE A 30 -1.23 -11.03 -1.41
C PHE A 30 -1.01 -9.54 -1.58
N ASP A 31 -1.43 -9.01 -2.75
CA ASP A 31 -1.46 -7.58 -3.05
C ASP A 31 -2.88 -7.24 -3.46
N THR A 32 -3.55 -6.34 -2.71
CA THR A 32 -4.98 -6.03 -2.94
C THR A 32 -5.22 -5.47 -4.34
N ASP A 33 -4.27 -4.67 -4.89
CA ASP A 33 -4.40 -4.16 -6.26
C ASP A 33 -4.42 -5.31 -7.27
N LYS A 34 -3.63 -6.38 -7.04
CA LYS A 34 -3.63 -7.56 -7.90
C LYS A 34 -4.90 -8.39 -7.80
N ILE A 35 -5.44 -8.55 -6.60
CA ILE A 35 -6.72 -9.24 -6.41
C ILE A 35 -7.83 -8.48 -7.16
N ILE A 36 -7.88 -7.16 -7.05
CA ILE A 36 -8.85 -6.33 -7.78
C ILE A 36 -8.69 -6.52 -9.29
N GLU A 37 -7.45 -6.47 -9.82
CA GLU A 37 -7.20 -6.65 -11.24
C GLU A 37 -7.64 -8.04 -11.74
N GLU A 38 -7.41 -9.10 -10.95
CA GLU A 38 -7.84 -10.46 -11.28
C GLU A 38 -9.36 -10.63 -11.23
N GLN A 39 -10.03 -10.04 -10.23
CA GLN A 39 -11.48 -10.15 -10.06
C GLN A 39 -12.26 -9.33 -11.08
N THR A 40 -11.73 -8.17 -11.48
CA THR A 40 -12.44 -7.24 -12.39
C THR A 40 -12.01 -7.35 -13.85
N ASN A 41 -10.91 -8.05 -14.14
CA ASN A 41 -10.23 -8.05 -15.46
C ASN A 41 -9.88 -6.63 -15.95
N MET A 42 -9.68 -5.69 -15.03
CA MET A 42 -9.31 -4.30 -15.31
C MET A 42 -8.10 -3.92 -14.46
N THR A 43 -7.26 -3.02 -14.96
CA THR A 43 -6.26 -2.40 -14.08
C THR A 43 -6.98 -1.53 -13.04
N VAL A 44 -6.41 -1.38 -11.83
CA VAL A 44 -6.98 -0.50 -10.81
C VAL A 44 -7.19 0.93 -11.32
N ARG A 45 -6.31 1.41 -12.22
CA ARG A 45 -6.44 2.72 -12.87
C ARG A 45 -7.64 2.76 -13.81
N SER A 46 -7.79 1.78 -14.70
CA SER A 46 -8.92 1.69 -15.62
C SER A 46 -10.24 1.59 -14.87
N LEU A 47 -10.29 0.74 -13.84
CA LEU A 47 -11.49 0.61 -12.99
C LEU A 47 -11.90 1.96 -12.40
N PHE A 48 -10.94 2.70 -11.83
CA PHE A 48 -11.22 4.01 -11.24
C PHE A 48 -11.66 5.05 -12.28
N VAL A 49 -11.03 5.09 -13.47
CA VAL A 49 -11.32 6.08 -14.51
C VAL A 49 -12.65 5.77 -15.20
N GLU A 50 -12.93 4.50 -15.50
CA GLU A 50 -14.08 4.10 -16.32
C GLU A 50 -15.35 3.83 -15.49
N LYS A 51 -15.20 3.33 -14.26
CA LYS A 51 -16.33 2.98 -13.38
C LYS A 51 -16.50 3.91 -12.18
N GLY A 52 -15.51 4.78 -11.91
CA GLY A 52 -15.57 5.76 -10.84
C GLY A 52 -15.06 5.27 -9.49
N GLU A 53 -15.01 6.21 -8.55
CA GLU A 53 -14.45 5.99 -7.22
C GLU A 53 -15.23 4.94 -6.41
N GLN A 54 -16.57 4.95 -6.50
CA GLN A 54 -17.39 4.01 -5.73
C GLN A 54 -17.14 2.57 -6.18
N ALA A 55 -17.13 2.31 -7.48
CA ALA A 55 -16.84 0.97 -8.01
C ALA A 55 -15.44 0.46 -7.61
N PHE A 56 -14.46 1.37 -7.53
CA PHE A 56 -13.14 1.03 -7.02
C PHE A 56 -13.17 0.68 -5.52
N LYS A 57 -13.87 1.47 -4.69
CA LYS A 57 -14.02 1.19 -3.25
C LYS A 57 -14.75 -0.13 -3.01
N ASP A 58 -15.78 -0.43 -3.79
CA ASP A 58 -16.50 -1.70 -3.70
C ASP A 58 -15.56 -2.88 -4.05
N ALA A 59 -14.74 -2.74 -5.08
CA ALA A 59 -13.74 -3.75 -5.45
C ALA A 59 -12.65 -3.93 -4.37
N GLU A 60 -12.22 -2.86 -3.69
CA GLU A 60 -11.33 -2.95 -2.52
C GLU A 60 -11.99 -3.77 -1.41
N VAL A 61 -13.26 -3.53 -1.11
CA VAL A 61 -14.01 -4.29 -0.09
C VAL A 61 -14.10 -5.77 -0.47
N GLU A 62 -14.44 -6.08 -1.72
CA GLU A 62 -14.50 -7.47 -2.19
C GLU A 62 -13.14 -8.18 -2.12
N SER A 63 -12.05 -7.49 -2.47
CA SER A 63 -10.70 -8.02 -2.30
C SER A 63 -10.37 -8.34 -0.83
N CYS A 64 -10.82 -7.50 0.10
CA CYS A 64 -10.65 -7.72 1.54
C CYS A 64 -11.53 -8.88 2.06
N LYS A 65 -12.75 -9.04 1.56
CA LYS A 65 -13.59 -10.22 1.88
C LYS A 65 -12.96 -11.52 1.39
N PHE A 66 -12.37 -11.52 0.20
CA PHE A 66 -11.61 -12.67 -0.29
C PHE A 66 -10.45 -13.04 0.67
N LEU A 67 -9.69 -12.04 1.16
CA LEU A 67 -8.61 -12.26 2.11
C LEU A 67 -9.13 -12.77 3.47
N LEU A 68 -10.27 -12.28 3.94
CA LEU A 68 -10.93 -12.76 5.15
C LEU A 68 -11.27 -14.25 5.04
N GLU A 69 -11.81 -14.70 3.91
CA GLU A 69 -12.09 -16.12 3.70
C GLU A 69 -10.81 -16.97 3.60
N LYS A 70 -9.76 -16.41 2.98
CA LYS A 70 -8.46 -17.07 2.91
C LYS A 70 -7.87 -17.33 4.30
N VAL A 71 -7.89 -16.35 5.21
CA VAL A 71 -7.37 -16.51 6.57
C VAL A 71 -8.12 -17.58 7.37
N LYS A 72 -9.42 -17.79 7.13
CA LYS A 72 -10.18 -18.85 7.81
C LYS A 72 -9.72 -20.27 7.46
N THR A 73 -9.11 -20.44 6.30
CA THR A 73 -8.71 -21.75 5.75
C THR A 73 -7.20 -21.95 5.66
N SER A 74 -6.42 -20.91 5.95
CA SER A 74 -4.97 -20.90 5.76
C SER A 74 -4.24 -20.37 7.01
N ASN A 75 -2.91 -20.39 6.94
CA ASN A 75 -2.04 -19.71 7.89
C ASN A 75 -2.24 -18.18 7.81
N PRO A 76 -1.68 -17.41 8.76
CA PRO A 76 -1.58 -15.96 8.64
C PRO A 76 -1.01 -15.53 7.28
N LEU A 77 -1.46 -14.39 6.78
CA LEU A 77 -1.10 -13.88 5.46
C LEU A 77 -0.20 -12.64 5.57
N ILE A 78 0.62 -12.42 4.55
CA ILE A 78 1.30 -11.14 4.34
C ILE A 78 0.55 -10.40 3.22
N ILE A 79 0.01 -9.23 3.54
CA ILE A 79 -0.88 -8.47 2.65
C ILE A 79 -0.28 -7.09 2.39
N ALA A 80 -0.04 -6.75 1.13
CA ALA A 80 0.24 -5.38 0.70
C ALA A 80 -1.04 -4.75 0.18
N THR A 81 -1.33 -3.51 0.61
CA THR A 81 -2.54 -2.81 0.19
C THR A 81 -2.28 -1.78 -0.90
N GLY A 82 -3.31 -1.40 -1.64
CA GLY A 82 -3.32 -0.17 -2.42
C GLY A 82 -3.02 1.05 -1.54
N GLY A 83 -2.37 2.08 -2.11
CA GLY A 83 -2.05 3.30 -1.36
C GLY A 83 -3.28 4.15 -0.99
N GLY A 84 -4.48 3.72 -1.36
CA GLY A 84 -5.76 4.37 -1.07
C GLY A 84 -6.56 3.75 0.06
N ILE A 85 -6.14 2.62 0.58
CA ILE A 85 -6.94 1.80 1.52
C ILE A 85 -7.47 2.57 2.73
N CYS A 86 -6.71 3.54 3.25
CA CYS A 86 -7.12 4.37 4.39
C CYS A 86 -8.34 5.25 4.10
N ASP A 87 -8.72 5.47 2.84
CA ASP A 87 -9.93 6.19 2.44
C ASP A 87 -11.18 5.27 2.31
N ASN A 88 -11.03 3.98 2.66
CA ASN A 88 -12.09 2.97 2.61
C ASN A 88 -12.30 2.33 3.99
N PRO A 89 -13.12 2.93 4.86
CA PRO A 89 -13.32 2.45 6.23
C PRO A 89 -13.85 1.01 6.32
N GLU A 90 -14.66 0.58 5.35
CA GLU A 90 -15.20 -0.79 5.32
C GLU A 90 -14.08 -1.80 5.03
N ALA A 91 -13.24 -1.54 4.03
CA ALA A 91 -12.08 -2.37 3.73
C ALA A 91 -11.10 -2.43 4.92
N VAL A 92 -10.80 -1.27 5.56
CA VAL A 92 -9.96 -1.20 6.77
C VAL A 92 -10.55 -2.03 7.89
N LYS A 93 -11.86 -1.96 8.14
CA LYS A 93 -12.54 -2.75 9.19
C LYS A 93 -12.39 -4.25 8.96
N ILE A 94 -12.53 -4.72 7.72
CA ILE A 94 -12.34 -6.13 7.37
C ILE A 94 -10.89 -6.54 7.62
N LEU A 95 -9.92 -5.77 7.13
CA LEU A 95 -8.50 -6.09 7.31
C LEU A 95 -8.08 -6.07 8.78
N LYS A 96 -8.60 -5.13 9.59
CA LYS A 96 -8.35 -5.10 11.04
C LYS A 96 -8.86 -6.35 11.78
N SER A 97 -9.85 -7.03 11.23
CA SER A 97 -10.35 -8.29 11.83
C SER A 97 -9.45 -9.49 11.58
N ILE A 98 -8.50 -9.40 10.66
CA ILE A 98 -7.63 -10.52 10.26
C ILE A 98 -6.16 -10.30 10.58
N GLY A 99 -5.74 -9.09 10.92
CA GLY A 99 -4.31 -8.86 11.17
C GLY A 99 -3.97 -7.47 11.70
N LYS A 100 -2.67 -7.21 11.77
CA LYS A 100 -2.05 -5.99 12.27
C LYS A 100 -1.54 -5.12 11.13
N PHE A 101 -1.80 -3.83 11.23
CA PHE A 101 -1.38 -2.83 10.24
C PHE A 101 0.02 -2.33 10.54
N VAL A 102 0.91 -2.46 9.55
CA VAL A 102 2.26 -1.93 9.59
C VAL A 102 2.39 -0.84 8.53
N LEU A 103 2.55 0.40 8.96
CA LEU A 103 2.83 1.53 8.07
C LEU A 103 4.30 1.50 7.63
N LEU A 104 4.55 1.51 6.32
CA LEU A 104 5.86 1.84 5.78
C LEU A 104 5.99 3.36 5.68
N ASN A 105 6.59 3.98 6.67
CA ASN A 105 6.85 5.41 6.69
C ASN A 105 8.12 5.73 5.88
N VAL A 106 7.92 6.07 4.62
CA VAL A 106 8.98 6.49 3.70
C VAL A 106 8.94 8.01 3.59
N PRO A 107 10.09 8.72 3.73
CA PRO A 107 10.13 10.17 3.65
C PRO A 107 9.47 10.72 2.38
N GLU A 108 8.76 11.84 2.51
CA GLU A 108 8.03 12.50 1.43
C GLU A 108 8.88 12.68 0.16
N LYS A 109 10.08 13.25 0.33
CA LYS A 109 11.01 13.45 -0.78
C LYS A 109 11.30 12.17 -1.55
N THR A 110 11.53 11.07 -0.85
CA THR A 110 11.79 9.76 -1.46
C THR A 110 10.56 9.23 -2.21
N CYS A 111 9.37 9.42 -1.64
CA CYS A 111 8.13 9.03 -2.31
C CYS A 111 7.92 9.82 -3.60
N LEU A 112 8.11 11.14 -3.56
CA LEU A 112 7.99 12.00 -4.72
C LEU A 112 9.00 11.64 -5.81
N GLU A 113 10.27 11.46 -5.47
CA GLU A 113 11.32 11.04 -6.41
C GLU A 113 10.96 9.73 -7.14
N ARG A 114 10.47 8.73 -6.41
CA ARG A 114 10.04 7.45 -6.98
C ARG A 114 8.81 7.60 -7.88
N ILE A 115 7.85 8.43 -7.50
CA ILE A 115 6.67 8.75 -8.30
C ILE A 115 7.09 9.44 -9.59
N MET A 116 7.95 10.44 -9.53
CA MET A 116 8.42 11.18 -10.70
C MET A 116 9.24 10.29 -11.64
N HIS A 117 10.12 9.44 -11.08
CA HIS A 117 10.85 8.46 -11.87
C HIS A 117 9.89 7.50 -12.62
N ASN A 118 8.88 6.98 -11.94
CA ASN A 118 7.90 6.11 -12.54
C ASN A 118 7.03 6.82 -13.58
N SER A 119 6.66 8.08 -13.34
CA SER A 119 5.87 8.90 -14.26
C SER A 119 6.61 9.17 -15.57
N LYS A 120 7.92 9.38 -15.50
CA LYS A 120 8.77 9.48 -16.73
C LYS A 120 8.74 8.21 -17.56
N ARG A 121 8.70 7.04 -16.92
CA ARG A 121 8.64 5.74 -17.62
C ARG A 121 7.25 5.42 -18.17
N SER A 122 6.19 5.77 -17.46
CA SER A 122 4.81 5.50 -17.86
C SER A 122 4.20 6.57 -18.75
N GLY A 123 4.88 7.72 -18.92
CA GLY A 123 4.37 8.87 -19.68
C GLY A 123 3.22 9.63 -19.01
N SER A 124 2.92 9.34 -17.73
CA SER A 124 1.79 10.00 -17.06
C SER A 124 2.01 10.19 -15.56
N LEU A 125 1.57 11.33 -15.04
CA LEU A 125 1.50 11.60 -13.60
C LEU A 125 0.39 10.77 -12.93
N PRO A 126 0.50 10.51 -11.62
CA PRO A 126 -0.61 9.96 -10.84
C PRO A 126 -1.88 10.79 -11.00
N GLY A 127 -3.04 10.11 -10.98
CA GLY A 127 -4.33 10.75 -11.23
C GLY A 127 -4.64 11.92 -10.28
N TYR A 128 -4.26 11.82 -9.01
CA TYR A 128 -4.48 12.88 -8.01
C TYR A 128 -3.63 14.13 -8.27
N ILE A 129 -2.46 14.00 -8.92
CA ILE A 129 -1.65 15.15 -9.36
C ILE A 129 -2.21 15.70 -10.67
N SER A 130 -2.51 14.82 -11.64
CA SER A 130 -2.98 15.24 -12.97
C SER A 130 -4.29 16.02 -12.92
N ARG A 131 -5.20 15.69 -11.98
CA ARG A 131 -6.50 16.36 -11.82
C ARG A 131 -6.38 17.84 -11.43
N GLU A 132 -5.33 18.20 -10.70
CA GLU A 132 -5.03 19.58 -10.30
C GLU A 132 -4.39 20.41 -11.43
N ASN A 133 -4.13 19.77 -12.59
CA ASN A 133 -3.59 20.43 -13.78
C ASN A 133 -2.30 21.25 -13.51
N PRO A 134 -1.24 20.66 -12.89
CA PRO A 134 -0.03 21.37 -12.51
C PRO A 134 0.65 22.02 -13.72
N LYS A 135 1.18 23.23 -13.54
CA LYS A 135 1.85 23.99 -14.59
C LYS A 135 3.36 24.03 -14.41
N SER A 136 3.85 23.72 -13.23
CA SER A 136 5.27 23.72 -12.87
C SER A 136 5.65 22.54 -11.99
N GLN A 137 6.94 22.38 -11.76
CA GLN A 137 7.46 21.39 -10.80
C GLN A 137 7.04 21.75 -9.38
N GLU A 138 7.03 23.03 -9.02
CA GLU A 138 6.58 23.54 -7.72
C GLU A 138 5.12 23.22 -7.46
N ASP A 139 4.25 23.28 -8.50
CA ASP A 139 2.86 22.85 -8.38
C ASP A 139 2.77 21.36 -8.03
N ILE A 140 3.56 20.52 -8.70
CA ILE A 140 3.59 19.09 -8.44
C ILE A 140 4.02 18.81 -6.99
N GLU A 141 5.08 19.48 -6.51
CA GLU A 141 5.59 19.33 -5.15
C GLU A 141 4.54 19.75 -4.11
N ARG A 142 3.89 20.89 -4.30
CA ARG A 142 2.83 21.40 -3.43
C ARG A 142 1.61 20.45 -3.40
N ILE A 143 1.15 19.97 -4.55
CA ILE A 143 0.02 19.03 -4.65
C ILE A 143 0.39 17.71 -3.95
N PHE A 144 1.61 17.23 -4.20
CA PHE A 144 2.08 16.01 -3.57
C PHE A 144 2.21 16.16 -2.05
N HIS A 145 2.76 17.28 -1.57
CA HIS A 145 2.88 17.57 -0.14
C HIS A 145 1.52 17.48 0.56
N ASN A 146 0.52 18.19 0.07
CA ASN A 146 -0.83 18.16 0.64
C ASN A 146 -1.43 16.75 0.65
N PHE A 147 -1.19 16.00 -0.42
CA PHE A 147 -1.66 14.62 -0.52
C PHE A 147 -0.92 13.70 0.44
N TYR A 148 0.40 13.86 0.58
CA TYR A 148 1.23 13.08 1.48
C TYR A 148 0.83 13.30 2.94
N GLU A 149 0.73 14.55 3.39
CA GLU A 149 0.32 14.91 4.75
C GLU A 149 -1.06 14.31 5.09
N ARG A 150 -2.04 14.50 4.22
CA ARG A 150 -3.38 13.92 4.42
C ARG A 150 -3.33 12.40 4.56
N ARG A 151 -2.54 11.72 3.72
CA ARG A 151 -2.40 10.27 3.74
C ARG A 151 -1.69 9.77 4.98
N MET A 152 -0.61 10.43 5.39
CA MET A 152 0.14 10.05 6.59
C MET A 152 -0.73 10.19 7.83
N ASN A 153 -1.54 11.25 7.95
CA ASN A 153 -2.53 11.40 9.01
C ASN A 153 -3.54 10.24 9.01
N ALA A 154 -4.12 9.91 7.84
CA ALA A 154 -5.07 8.81 7.74
C ALA A 154 -4.44 7.43 8.03
N TYR A 155 -3.18 7.20 7.67
CA TYR A 155 -2.49 5.97 8.04
C TYR A 155 -2.20 5.90 9.54
N SER A 156 -1.86 7.02 10.20
CA SER A 156 -1.58 7.05 11.64
C SER A 156 -2.80 6.66 12.48
N GLU A 157 -4.02 6.88 11.97
CA GLU A 157 -5.27 6.49 12.65
C GLU A 157 -5.55 4.98 12.57
N ILE A 158 -5.00 4.29 11.58
CA ILE A 158 -5.29 2.88 11.35
C ILE A 158 -4.14 1.93 11.67
N GLN A 159 -2.91 2.42 11.75
CA GLN A 159 -1.73 1.60 12.01
C GLN A 159 -1.69 1.04 13.43
N ASP A 160 -1.14 -0.16 13.57
CA ASP A 160 -0.74 -0.73 14.86
C ASP A 160 0.76 -0.52 15.11
N PHE A 161 1.55 -0.53 14.03
CA PHE A 161 3.01 -0.40 14.06
C PHE A 161 3.50 0.44 12.89
N GLU A 162 4.72 0.97 13.05
CA GLU A 162 5.35 1.81 12.05
C GLU A 162 6.79 1.34 11.79
N PHE A 163 7.12 1.15 10.53
CA PHE A 163 8.47 0.79 10.08
C PHE A 163 9.04 1.86 9.17
N PHE A 164 10.29 2.21 9.37
CA PHE A 164 11.04 3.23 8.62
C PHE A 164 12.06 2.55 7.70
N PRO A 165 11.71 2.27 6.42
CA PRO A 165 12.69 1.74 5.48
C PRO A 165 13.81 2.77 5.24
N ASN A 166 15.07 2.30 5.21
CA ASN A 166 16.17 3.17 4.82
C ASN A 166 16.17 3.39 3.29
N PRO A 167 15.94 4.61 2.79
CA PRO A 167 15.88 4.86 1.34
C PRO A 167 17.18 4.59 0.59
N GLN A 168 18.31 4.62 1.29
CA GLN A 168 19.65 4.42 0.74
C GLN A 168 20.11 2.95 0.80
N ALA A 169 19.43 2.13 1.60
CA ALA A 169 19.80 0.73 1.77
C ALA A 169 19.37 -0.12 0.54
N LEU A 170 20.11 -1.18 0.31
CA LEU A 170 19.72 -2.18 -0.69
C LEU A 170 18.39 -2.84 -0.31
N LYS A 171 17.68 -3.34 -1.32
CA LYS A 171 16.40 -4.02 -1.12
C LYS A 171 16.50 -5.16 -0.09
N LEU A 172 17.55 -5.97 -0.18
CA LEU A 172 17.77 -7.10 0.73
C LEU A 172 17.97 -6.63 2.17
N GLU A 173 18.75 -5.57 2.38
CA GLU A 173 18.98 -4.98 3.69
C GLU A 173 17.68 -4.49 4.33
N ASN A 174 16.87 -3.73 3.58
CA ASN A 174 15.55 -3.30 4.04
C ASN A 174 14.63 -4.49 4.36
N THR A 175 14.69 -5.56 3.56
CA THR A 175 13.92 -6.79 3.84
C THR A 175 14.37 -7.43 5.14
N ASN A 176 15.68 -7.58 5.39
CA ASN A 176 16.20 -8.16 6.61
C ASN A 176 15.84 -7.31 7.85
N ASN A 177 15.93 -5.99 7.74
CA ASN A 177 15.54 -5.07 8.80
C ASN A 177 14.03 -5.15 9.09
N PHE A 178 13.20 -5.30 8.04
CA PHE A 178 11.75 -5.48 8.20
C PHE A 178 11.41 -6.82 8.84
N VAL A 179 12.07 -7.90 8.45
CA VAL A 179 11.92 -9.22 9.09
C VAL A 179 12.27 -9.15 10.57
N LYS A 180 13.40 -8.50 10.91
CA LYS A 180 13.80 -8.32 12.31
C LYS A 180 12.74 -7.54 13.08
N PHE A 181 12.27 -6.41 12.54
CA PHE A 181 11.22 -5.61 13.14
C PHE A 181 9.94 -6.42 13.42
N ILE A 182 9.49 -7.23 12.46
CA ILE A 182 8.30 -8.09 12.65
C ILE A 182 8.55 -9.16 13.72
N ASN A 183 9.74 -9.78 13.77
CA ASN A 183 10.07 -10.71 14.84
C ASN A 183 10.03 -10.05 16.22
N ASP A 184 10.57 -8.84 16.33
CA ASP A 184 10.63 -8.10 17.62
C ASP A 184 9.22 -7.74 18.16
N ILE A 185 8.23 -7.51 17.30
CA ILE A 185 6.85 -7.19 17.73
C ILE A 185 6.00 -8.44 18.04
N TYR A 186 6.46 -9.63 17.70
CA TYR A 186 5.74 -10.89 17.99
C TYR A 186 6.47 -11.79 19.01
N GLN A 187 7.55 -11.31 19.63
CA GLN A 187 8.17 -11.91 20.80
C GLN A 187 7.48 -11.45 22.09
#